data_011d6ef10f904ea7ac5d0415cc377ee2
#
_entry.id   011d6ef10f904ea7ac5d0415cc377ee2
#
_cell.length_a   1.000
_cell.length_b   1.000
_cell.length_c   1.000
_cell.angle_alpha   90.00
_cell.angle_beta   90.00
_cell.angle_gamma   90.00
#
_symmetry.space_group_name_H-M   'P 1'
#
loop_
_entity.id
_entity.type
_entity.pdbx_description
1 polymer ?
#
loop_
_entity_poly.entity_id
_entity_poly.type
_entity_poly.pdbx_seq_one_letter_code
_entity_poly.pdbx_strand_id
1 'polypeptide(L)'
;MEWLSADPSYLGFLITDLVAIFCLVAAMRWLSRFLVKPVTQHSEASNIETAAAVIALMLALTGVASGSFSLTLFDEWWLVISYGILAMVLLRLGVWLQDKIVLPTLDLNQATQQGNVATAYITGAHLIGTAIVIRSAMQWTSQDADLGLVALLLGFIISQFLLALETRLRMSWTSNLVSSIHKKASPMAIKAGAQHIGAALAISGSAHFASAIEYQLELAVLAWLFSSIIFLLAYLAVAELCVRIILPKGELYEGGRP
;
A
#
# COMPACT_ATOMS: atom_id res chain seq x y z
N MET A 1 -20.00 18.90 19.38
CA MET A 1 -20.59 17.57 19.63
C MET A 1 -21.74 17.28 18.64
N GLU A 2 -21.56 17.62 17.37
CA GLU A 2 -22.57 17.38 16.31
C GLU A 2 -22.43 15.98 15.65
N TRP A 3 -21.42 15.23 16.00
CA TRP A 3 -21.17 13.89 15.44
C TRP A 3 -22.17 12.81 15.90
N LEU A 4 -23.02 13.10 16.89
CA LEU A 4 -24.01 12.18 17.47
C LEU A 4 -25.43 12.38 16.91
N SER A 5 -25.65 13.34 16.03
CA SER A 5 -26.91 13.54 15.32
C SER A 5 -26.90 12.92 13.91
N ALA A 6 -26.07 11.90 13.70
CA ALA A 6 -26.04 11.19 12.43
C ALA A 6 -27.45 10.62 12.15
N ASP A 7 -27.99 10.95 10.99
CA ASP A 7 -29.22 10.39 10.46
C ASP A 7 -29.15 8.85 10.60
N PRO A 8 -30.17 8.17 11.11
CA PRO A 8 -30.19 6.71 11.24
C PRO A 8 -29.89 5.97 9.94
N SER A 9 -30.20 6.57 8.78
CA SER A 9 -29.81 6.05 7.46
C SER A 9 -28.29 5.99 7.28
N TYR A 10 -27.55 7.00 7.74
CA TYR A 10 -26.08 7.05 7.67
C TYR A 10 -25.42 5.91 8.46
N LEU A 11 -25.93 5.61 9.65
CA LEU A 11 -25.50 4.49 10.46
C LEU A 11 -25.75 3.14 9.76
N GLY A 12 -26.86 3.02 9.03
CA GLY A 12 -27.17 1.85 8.24
C GLY A 12 -26.13 1.58 7.14
N PHE A 13 -25.75 2.60 6.38
CA PHE A 13 -24.71 2.49 5.35
C PHE A 13 -23.35 2.13 5.95
N LEU A 14 -22.93 2.79 7.02
CA LEU A 14 -21.66 2.54 7.67
C LEU A 14 -21.55 1.11 8.24
N ILE A 15 -22.61 0.57 8.83
CA ILE A 15 -22.64 -0.82 9.30
C ILE A 15 -22.58 -1.78 8.11
N THR A 16 -23.27 -1.45 7.03
CA THR A 16 -23.28 -2.23 5.79
C THR A 16 -21.88 -2.33 5.18
N ASP A 17 -21.16 -1.22 5.09
CA ASP A 17 -19.78 -1.16 4.59
C ASP A 17 -18.84 -1.98 5.48
N LEU A 18 -18.96 -1.84 6.80
CA LEU A 18 -18.17 -2.63 7.74
C LEU A 18 -18.40 -4.14 7.55
N VAL A 19 -19.65 -4.56 7.37
CA VAL A 19 -19.97 -5.97 7.12
C VAL A 19 -19.40 -6.42 5.78
N ALA A 20 -19.55 -5.63 4.73
CA ALA A 20 -19.00 -5.95 3.40
C ALA A 20 -17.46 -6.06 3.43
N ILE A 21 -16.78 -5.11 4.09
CA ILE A 21 -15.32 -5.14 4.29
C ILE A 21 -14.90 -6.41 5.06
N PHE A 22 -15.62 -6.74 6.13
CA PHE A 22 -15.33 -7.95 6.91
C PHE A 22 -15.52 -9.22 6.09
N CYS A 23 -16.58 -9.32 5.29
CA CYS A 23 -16.83 -10.43 4.38
C CYS A 23 -15.73 -10.56 3.31
N LEU A 24 -15.25 -9.44 2.74
CA LEU A 24 -14.17 -9.44 1.78
C LEU A 24 -12.84 -9.88 2.39
N VAL A 25 -12.52 -9.43 3.60
CA VAL A 25 -11.32 -9.87 4.35
C VAL A 25 -11.41 -11.36 4.65
N ALA A 26 -12.58 -11.84 5.08
CA ALA A 26 -12.80 -13.26 5.34
C ALA A 26 -12.69 -14.10 4.05
N ALA A 27 -13.26 -13.62 2.95
CA ALA A 27 -13.17 -14.25 1.64
C ALA A 27 -11.72 -14.29 1.12
N MET A 28 -10.97 -13.19 1.27
CA MET A 28 -9.54 -13.15 0.92
C MET A 28 -8.74 -14.19 1.72
N ARG A 29 -8.98 -14.27 3.03
CA ARG A 29 -8.31 -15.25 3.89
C ARG A 29 -8.70 -16.68 3.55
N TRP A 30 -9.96 -16.92 3.20
CA TRP A 30 -10.44 -18.22 2.76
C TRP A 30 -9.80 -18.61 1.42
N LEU A 31 -9.83 -17.70 0.44
CA LEU A 31 -9.26 -17.90 -0.89
C LEU A 31 -7.74 -18.11 -0.85
N SER A 32 -7.03 -17.40 0.02
CA SER A 32 -5.59 -17.55 0.18
C SER A 32 -5.19 -18.96 0.62
N ARG A 33 -6.05 -19.68 1.37
CA ARG A 33 -5.82 -21.08 1.77
C ARG A 33 -5.85 -22.06 0.59
N PHE A 34 -6.56 -21.72 -0.49
CA PHE A 34 -6.66 -22.56 -1.69
C PHE A 34 -5.60 -22.20 -2.74
N LEU A 35 -5.23 -20.92 -2.84
CA LEU A 35 -4.30 -20.41 -3.86
C LEU A 35 -2.84 -20.52 -3.44
N VAL A 36 -2.58 -20.45 -2.15
CA VAL A 36 -1.23 -20.63 -1.60
C VAL A 36 -1.14 -22.06 -1.09
N LYS A 37 -0.15 -22.83 -1.59
CA LYS A 37 0.14 -24.16 -1.03
C LYS A 37 0.18 -24.04 0.49
N PRO A 38 -0.45 -24.97 1.24
CA PRO A 38 -0.47 -24.88 2.69
C PRO A 38 0.97 -24.77 3.16
N VAL A 39 1.29 -23.60 3.74
CA VAL A 39 2.58 -23.42 4.40
C VAL A 39 2.59 -24.41 5.54
N THR A 40 3.41 -25.45 5.42
CA THR A 40 3.47 -26.57 6.36
C THR A 40 4.01 -26.14 7.74
N GLN A 41 4.44 -24.88 7.86
CA GLN A 41 4.84 -24.26 9.11
C GLN A 41 4.25 -22.87 9.22
N HIS A 42 3.47 -22.62 10.28
CA HIS A 42 3.09 -21.26 10.68
C HIS A 42 4.35 -20.53 11.16
N SER A 43 5.03 -19.86 10.25
CA SER A 43 6.19 -19.04 10.57
C SER A 43 5.76 -17.63 10.98
N GLU A 44 6.53 -16.99 11.85
CA GLU A 44 6.34 -15.58 12.21
C GLU A 44 6.27 -14.70 10.97
N ALA A 45 7.12 -14.95 9.97
CA ALA A 45 7.15 -14.25 8.70
C ALA A 45 5.80 -14.32 7.95
N SER A 46 5.19 -15.51 7.88
CA SER A 46 3.88 -15.69 7.24
C SER A 46 2.76 -14.97 7.98
N ASN A 47 2.83 -14.92 9.31
CA ASN A 47 1.86 -14.19 10.12
C ASN A 47 1.96 -12.68 9.91
N ILE A 48 3.17 -12.13 9.82
CA ILE A 48 3.42 -10.70 9.54
C ILE A 48 2.87 -10.33 8.15
N GLU A 49 3.19 -11.11 7.13
CA GLU A 49 2.69 -10.87 5.77
C GLU A 49 1.16 -10.93 5.70
N THR A 50 0.55 -11.92 6.37
CA THR A 50 -0.91 -12.07 6.42
C THR A 50 -1.56 -10.89 7.14
N ALA A 51 -1.02 -10.46 8.27
CA ALA A 51 -1.51 -9.30 9.00
C ALA A 51 -1.41 -8.02 8.15
N ALA A 52 -0.27 -7.82 7.48
CA ALA A 52 -0.07 -6.69 6.59
C ALA A 52 -1.05 -6.70 5.40
N ALA A 53 -1.34 -7.87 4.82
CA ALA A 53 -2.31 -8.01 3.73
C ALA A 53 -3.74 -7.67 4.18
N VAL A 54 -4.14 -8.08 5.37
CA VAL A 54 -5.44 -7.73 5.96
C VAL A 54 -5.54 -6.21 6.20
N ILE A 55 -4.51 -5.62 6.83
CA ILE A 55 -4.45 -4.17 7.07
C ILE A 55 -4.48 -3.40 5.74
N ALA A 56 -3.72 -3.84 4.75
CA ALA A 56 -3.68 -3.23 3.43
C ALA A 56 -5.05 -3.25 2.75
N LEU A 57 -5.76 -4.39 2.78
CA LEU A 57 -7.09 -4.48 2.19
C LEU A 57 -8.08 -3.56 2.92
N MET A 58 -8.09 -3.58 4.26
CA MET A 58 -8.93 -2.68 5.05
C MET A 58 -8.64 -1.21 4.71
N LEU A 59 -7.37 -0.85 4.62
CA LEU A 59 -6.95 0.51 4.30
C LEU A 59 -7.38 0.94 2.89
N ALA A 60 -7.22 0.07 1.89
CA ALA A 60 -7.68 0.35 0.53
C ALA A 60 -9.20 0.57 0.48
N LEU A 61 -9.97 -0.29 1.16
CA LEU A 61 -11.44 -0.21 1.20
C LEU A 61 -11.97 1.04 1.91
N THR A 62 -11.22 1.63 2.84
CA THR A 62 -11.60 2.95 3.41
C THR A 62 -11.63 4.05 2.36
N GLY A 63 -10.97 3.88 1.21
CA GLY A 63 -11.06 4.79 0.07
C GLY A 63 -12.47 4.80 -0.55
N VAL A 64 -13.08 3.62 -0.69
CA VAL A 64 -14.45 3.48 -1.19
C VAL A 64 -15.46 4.06 -0.20
N ALA A 65 -15.34 3.65 1.08
CA ALA A 65 -16.25 4.08 2.15
C ALA A 65 -16.15 5.59 2.49
N SER A 66 -15.10 6.29 2.02
CA SER A 66 -14.96 7.74 2.21
C SER A 66 -15.59 8.58 1.08
N GLY A 67 -16.14 7.94 0.05
CA GLY A 67 -16.85 8.59 -1.05
C GLY A 67 -18.27 9.03 -0.68
N SER A 68 -19.02 9.53 -1.66
CA SER A 68 -20.46 9.80 -1.52
C SER A 68 -21.22 8.47 -1.44
N PHE A 69 -22.16 8.37 -0.50
CA PHE A 69 -23.01 7.18 -0.41
C PHE A 69 -23.88 7.02 -1.66
N SER A 70 -24.08 5.78 -2.07
CA SER A 70 -24.98 5.42 -3.14
C SER A 70 -26.44 5.70 -2.75
N LEU A 71 -27.32 5.83 -3.74
CA LEU A 71 -28.75 6.10 -3.52
C LEU A 71 -29.47 4.93 -2.84
N THR A 72 -28.96 3.70 -3.04
CA THR A 72 -29.53 2.49 -2.44
C THR A 72 -28.46 1.64 -1.76
N LEU A 73 -28.87 0.85 -0.75
CA LEU A 73 -27.99 -0.11 -0.07
C LEU A 73 -27.41 -1.17 -1.03
N PHE A 74 -28.18 -1.54 -2.07
CA PHE A 74 -27.71 -2.51 -3.05
C PHE A 74 -26.58 -1.96 -3.91
N ASP A 75 -26.69 -0.71 -4.37
CA ASP A 75 -25.66 -0.04 -5.15
C ASP A 75 -24.38 0.14 -4.32
N GLU A 76 -24.52 0.49 -3.03
CA GLU A 76 -23.40 0.59 -2.09
C GLU A 76 -22.66 -0.76 -1.95
N TRP A 77 -23.41 -1.83 -1.71
CA TRP A 77 -22.82 -3.17 -1.63
C TRP A 77 -22.09 -3.56 -2.92
N TRP A 78 -22.71 -3.30 -4.06
CA TRP A 78 -22.10 -3.61 -5.36
C TRP A 78 -20.79 -2.82 -5.57
N LEU A 79 -20.80 -1.57 -5.17
CA LEU A 79 -19.63 -0.69 -5.24
C LEU A 79 -18.50 -1.20 -4.33
N VAL A 80 -18.77 -1.44 -3.05
CA VAL A 80 -17.77 -1.92 -2.09
C VAL A 80 -17.22 -3.29 -2.49
N ILE A 81 -18.05 -4.22 -2.96
CA ILE A 81 -17.61 -5.55 -3.38
C ILE A 81 -16.76 -5.46 -4.65
N SER A 82 -17.19 -4.73 -5.67
CA SER A 82 -16.46 -4.63 -6.93
C SER A 82 -15.10 -3.95 -6.77
N TYR A 83 -15.05 -2.82 -6.07
CA TYR A 83 -13.77 -2.15 -5.76
C TYR A 83 -12.91 -2.96 -4.79
N GLY A 84 -13.53 -3.70 -3.88
CA GLY A 84 -12.81 -4.59 -2.97
C GLY A 84 -12.14 -5.75 -3.69
N ILE A 85 -12.80 -6.38 -4.65
CA ILE A 85 -12.20 -7.41 -5.50
C ILE A 85 -11.06 -6.80 -6.33
N LEU A 86 -11.29 -5.63 -6.91
CA LEU A 86 -10.27 -4.93 -7.67
C LEU A 86 -9.05 -4.58 -6.79
N ALA A 87 -9.27 -4.05 -5.59
CA ALA A 87 -8.20 -3.77 -4.64
C ALA A 87 -7.38 -5.03 -4.30
N MET A 88 -8.03 -6.17 -4.08
CA MET A 88 -7.33 -7.43 -3.86
C MET A 88 -6.45 -7.84 -5.04
N VAL A 89 -6.95 -7.69 -6.26
CA VAL A 89 -6.19 -7.97 -7.48
C VAL A 89 -5.00 -7.02 -7.60
N LEU A 90 -5.21 -5.72 -7.40
CA LEU A 90 -4.16 -4.70 -7.49
C LEU A 90 -3.09 -4.89 -6.41
N LEU A 91 -3.47 -5.21 -5.17
CA LEU A 91 -2.52 -5.53 -4.10
C LEU A 91 -1.65 -6.74 -4.45
N ARG A 92 -2.24 -7.80 -5.02
CA ARG A 92 -1.49 -8.97 -5.47
C ARG A 92 -0.57 -8.66 -6.65
N LEU A 93 -1.05 -7.86 -7.59
CA LEU A 93 -0.24 -7.40 -8.72
C LEU A 93 0.93 -6.53 -8.24
N GLY A 94 0.72 -5.65 -7.26
CA GLY A 94 1.78 -4.85 -6.64
C GLY A 94 2.89 -5.71 -6.04
N VAL A 95 2.53 -6.72 -5.24
CA VAL A 95 3.52 -7.67 -4.68
C VAL A 95 4.27 -8.40 -5.78
N TRP A 96 3.57 -8.86 -6.83
CA TRP A 96 4.21 -9.52 -7.97
C TRP A 96 5.18 -8.61 -8.71
N LEU A 97 4.80 -7.34 -8.93
CA LEU A 97 5.68 -6.33 -9.54
C LEU A 97 6.92 -6.09 -8.68
N GLN A 98 6.75 -5.98 -7.36
CA GLN A 98 7.87 -5.83 -6.44
C GLN A 98 8.83 -7.02 -6.52
N ASP A 99 8.32 -8.24 -6.47
CA ASP A 99 9.13 -9.46 -6.47
C ASP A 99 9.87 -9.66 -7.80
N LYS A 100 9.20 -9.45 -8.94
CA LYS A 100 9.76 -9.78 -10.26
C LYS A 100 10.48 -8.63 -10.94
N ILE A 101 10.08 -7.38 -10.67
CA ILE A 101 10.60 -6.21 -11.40
C ILE A 101 11.50 -5.36 -10.51
N VAL A 102 11.06 -5.09 -9.27
CA VAL A 102 11.78 -4.17 -8.40
C VAL A 102 12.95 -4.85 -7.71
N LEU A 103 12.74 -6.05 -7.18
CA LEU A 103 13.72 -6.84 -6.42
C LEU A 103 13.96 -8.23 -7.04
N PRO A 104 14.32 -8.34 -8.33
CA PRO A 104 14.39 -9.63 -9.05
C PRO A 104 15.45 -10.59 -8.49
N THR A 105 16.40 -10.10 -7.70
CA THR A 105 17.43 -10.90 -7.04
C THR A 105 16.97 -11.54 -5.74
N LEU A 106 15.79 -11.13 -5.23
CA LEU A 106 15.20 -11.63 -4.00
C LEU A 106 13.88 -12.33 -4.35
N ASP A 107 13.81 -13.64 -4.21
CA ASP A 107 12.52 -14.32 -4.22
C ASP A 107 11.85 -14.10 -2.86
N LEU A 108 11.13 -12.95 -2.75
CA LEU A 108 10.51 -12.51 -1.49
C LEU A 108 9.50 -13.53 -0.99
N ASN A 109 8.72 -14.13 -1.91
CA ASN A 109 7.72 -15.11 -1.56
C ASN A 109 8.36 -16.39 -0.99
N GLN A 110 9.38 -16.94 -1.67
CA GLN A 110 10.09 -18.11 -1.19
C GLN A 110 10.80 -17.83 0.13
N ALA A 111 11.45 -16.69 0.26
CA ALA A 111 12.16 -16.33 1.48
C ALA A 111 11.20 -16.17 2.68
N THR A 112 10.01 -15.59 2.48
CA THR A 112 8.98 -15.49 3.53
C THR A 112 8.47 -16.89 3.92
N GLN A 113 8.24 -17.77 2.95
CA GLN A 113 7.85 -19.15 3.22
C GLN A 113 8.93 -19.93 4.01
N GLN A 114 10.19 -19.60 3.82
CA GLN A 114 11.33 -20.13 4.59
C GLN A 114 11.50 -19.47 5.97
N GLY A 115 10.55 -18.60 6.38
CA GLY A 115 10.55 -17.96 7.68
C GLY A 115 11.46 -16.72 7.79
N ASN A 116 11.84 -16.09 6.67
CA ASN A 116 12.62 -14.88 6.72
C ASN A 116 11.74 -13.68 7.09
N VAL A 117 11.81 -13.24 8.33
CA VAL A 117 11.05 -12.13 8.90
C VAL A 117 11.41 -10.80 8.22
N ALA A 118 12.67 -10.62 7.79
CA ALA A 118 13.08 -9.40 7.10
C ALA A 118 12.35 -9.22 5.75
N THR A 119 12.16 -10.31 4.99
CA THR A 119 11.37 -10.25 3.75
C THR A 119 9.91 -9.97 4.02
N ALA A 120 9.34 -10.54 5.08
CA ALA A 120 7.95 -10.30 5.47
C ALA A 120 7.68 -8.82 5.82
N TYR A 121 8.61 -8.13 6.48
CA TYR A 121 8.52 -6.70 6.73
C TYR A 121 8.53 -5.87 5.45
N ILE A 122 9.37 -6.23 4.48
CA ILE A 122 9.45 -5.52 3.19
C ILE A 122 8.17 -5.73 2.37
N THR A 123 7.72 -6.98 2.24
CA THR A 123 6.48 -7.31 1.53
C THR A 123 5.27 -6.67 2.22
N GLY A 124 5.22 -6.72 3.54
CA GLY A 124 4.16 -6.10 4.34
C GLY A 124 4.12 -4.58 4.17
N ALA A 125 5.27 -3.92 4.20
CA ALA A 125 5.37 -2.48 3.97
C ALA A 125 4.93 -2.09 2.56
N HIS A 126 5.28 -2.91 1.55
CA HIS A 126 4.85 -2.69 0.17
C HIS A 126 3.33 -2.86 0.01
N LEU A 127 2.73 -3.87 0.64
CA LEU A 127 1.28 -4.06 0.67
C LEU A 127 0.58 -2.84 1.27
N ILE A 128 1.03 -2.36 2.43
CA ILE A 128 0.47 -1.19 3.10
C ILE A 128 0.68 0.07 2.26
N GLY A 129 1.88 0.28 1.71
CA GLY A 129 2.18 1.42 0.83
C GLY A 129 1.30 1.43 -0.42
N THR A 130 1.16 0.29 -1.08
CA THR A 130 0.26 0.13 -2.24
C THR A 130 -1.20 0.44 -1.87
N ALA A 131 -1.66 -0.03 -0.71
CA ALA A 131 -3.02 0.23 -0.23
C ALA A 131 -3.28 1.72 0.05
N ILE A 132 -2.31 2.44 0.63
CA ILE A 132 -2.38 3.89 0.86
C ILE A 132 -2.63 4.62 -0.46
N VAL A 133 -1.91 4.25 -1.51
CA VAL A 133 -2.05 4.92 -2.81
C VAL A 133 -3.34 4.51 -3.52
N ILE A 134 -3.74 3.23 -3.46
CA ILE A 134 -5.03 2.78 -3.97
C ILE A 134 -6.18 3.55 -3.30
N ARG A 135 -6.12 3.68 -1.97
CA ARG A 135 -7.09 4.48 -1.21
C ARG A 135 -7.19 5.90 -1.73
N SER A 136 -6.06 6.57 -1.94
CA SER A 136 -6.05 7.95 -2.46
C SER A 136 -6.60 8.04 -3.88
N ALA A 137 -6.26 7.09 -4.75
CA ALA A 137 -6.81 7.03 -6.10
C ALA A 137 -8.33 6.85 -6.06
N MET A 138 -8.86 6.00 -5.19
CA MET A 138 -10.30 5.82 -5.03
C MET A 138 -11.01 7.09 -4.55
N GLN A 139 -10.40 7.90 -3.69
CA GLN A 139 -11.01 9.10 -3.15
C GLN A 139 -11.25 10.20 -4.20
N TRP A 140 -10.33 10.41 -5.14
CA TRP A 140 -10.51 11.44 -6.15
C TRP A 140 -11.24 10.95 -7.41
N THR A 141 -11.42 9.64 -7.56
CA THR A 141 -12.14 9.03 -8.69
C THR A 141 -13.61 8.77 -8.40
N SER A 142 -14.03 8.84 -7.16
CA SER A 142 -15.40 8.50 -6.72
C SER A 142 -16.50 9.43 -7.25
N GLN A 143 -16.13 10.56 -7.87
CA GLN A 143 -17.10 11.54 -8.36
C GLN A 143 -17.68 11.20 -9.74
N ASP A 144 -17.04 10.29 -10.49
CA ASP A 144 -17.48 9.93 -11.85
C ASP A 144 -17.27 8.42 -12.08
N ALA A 145 -18.37 7.64 -12.01
CA ALA A 145 -18.31 6.17 -12.01
C ALA A 145 -17.67 5.60 -13.29
N ASP A 146 -17.88 6.23 -14.44
CA ASP A 146 -17.38 5.72 -15.71
C ASP A 146 -15.88 5.94 -15.88
N LEU A 147 -15.34 7.04 -15.35
CA LEU A 147 -13.91 7.36 -15.38
C LEU A 147 -13.17 6.83 -14.14
N GLY A 148 -13.89 6.53 -13.07
CA GLY A 148 -13.32 6.12 -11.79
C GLY A 148 -12.42 4.90 -11.89
N LEU A 149 -12.83 3.87 -12.63
CA LEU A 149 -12.05 2.65 -12.84
C LEU A 149 -10.75 2.93 -13.61
N VAL A 150 -10.83 3.73 -14.68
CA VAL A 150 -9.66 4.09 -15.49
C VAL A 150 -8.66 4.91 -14.67
N ALA A 151 -9.16 5.89 -13.91
CA ALA A 151 -8.35 6.72 -13.04
C ALA A 151 -7.67 5.91 -11.93
N LEU A 152 -8.38 4.93 -11.33
CA LEU A 152 -7.83 4.02 -10.34
C LEU A 152 -6.68 3.18 -10.92
N LEU A 153 -6.87 2.61 -12.12
CA LEU A 153 -5.83 1.82 -12.78
C LEU A 153 -4.61 2.67 -13.16
N LEU A 154 -4.83 3.86 -13.71
CA LEU A 154 -3.74 4.81 -14.00
C LEU A 154 -3.02 5.23 -12.72
N GLY A 155 -3.76 5.54 -11.68
CA GLY A 155 -3.22 5.86 -10.38
C GLY A 155 -2.37 4.72 -9.80
N PHE A 156 -2.85 3.49 -9.91
CA PHE A 156 -2.08 2.31 -9.51
C PHE A 156 -0.78 2.18 -10.30
N ILE A 157 -0.82 2.29 -11.64
CA ILE A 157 0.37 2.17 -12.48
C ILE A 157 1.41 3.24 -12.13
N ILE A 158 0.98 4.49 -12.02
CA ILE A 158 1.85 5.62 -11.67
C ILE A 158 2.49 5.39 -10.30
N SER A 159 1.71 5.01 -9.31
CA SER A 159 2.23 4.80 -7.97
C SER A 159 3.16 3.60 -7.88
N GLN A 160 2.89 2.50 -8.57
CA GLN A 160 3.83 1.37 -8.62
C GLN A 160 5.15 1.77 -9.27
N PHE A 161 5.10 2.59 -10.32
CA PHE A 161 6.31 3.13 -10.94
C PHE A 161 7.10 4.02 -9.96
N LEU A 162 6.43 4.92 -9.24
CA LEU A 162 7.08 5.82 -8.28
C LEU A 162 7.63 5.08 -7.05
N LEU A 163 6.90 4.09 -6.52
CA LEU A 163 7.36 3.24 -5.43
C LEU A 163 8.54 2.35 -5.85
N ALA A 164 8.53 1.85 -7.10
CA ALA A 164 9.66 1.14 -7.67
C ALA A 164 10.90 2.04 -7.83
N LEU A 165 10.70 3.26 -8.33
CA LEU A 165 11.75 4.26 -8.46
C LEU A 165 12.37 4.60 -7.10
N GLU A 166 11.54 4.83 -6.08
CA GLU A 166 11.97 5.07 -4.69
C GLU A 166 12.85 3.93 -4.19
N THR A 167 12.38 2.69 -4.32
CA THR A 167 13.11 1.51 -3.87
C THR A 167 14.44 1.38 -4.62
N ARG A 168 14.48 1.59 -5.93
CA ARG A 168 15.70 1.55 -6.75
C ARG A 168 16.69 2.64 -6.38
N LEU A 169 16.24 3.88 -6.17
CA LEU A 169 17.09 4.98 -5.71
C LEU A 169 17.69 4.66 -4.35
N ARG A 170 16.91 4.14 -3.43
CA ARG A 170 17.40 3.74 -2.11
C ARG A 170 18.43 2.62 -2.19
N MET A 171 18.20 1.61 -3.02
CA MET A 171 19.14 0.52 -3.23
C MET A 171 20.48 1.03 -3.79
N SER A 172 20.44 2.04 -4.66
CA SER A 172 21.67 2.65 -5.20
C SER A 172 22.47 3.41 -4.13
N TRP A 173 21.79 3.98 -3.13
CA TRP A 173 22.42 4.69 -2.02
C TRP A 173 22.81 3.78 -0.85
N THR A 174 22.18 2.63 -0.72
CA THR A 174 22.39 1.67 0.38
C THR A 174 22.82 0.33 -0.19
N SER A 175 24.11 0.19 -0.51
CA SER A 175 24.70 -0.99 -1.17
C SER A 175 24.49 -2.33 -0.43
N ASN A 176 24.11 -2.28 0.85
CA ASN A 176 23.99 -3.46 1.71
C ASN A 176 22.54 -3.93 1.97
N LEU A 177 21.53 -3.29 1.39
CA LEU A 177 20.14 -3.66 1.70
C LEU A 177 19.83 -5.11 1.34
N VAL A 178 20.16 -5.53 0.12
CA VAL A 178 19.91 -6.89 -0.37
C VAL A 178 20.66 -7.93 0.47
N SER A 179 21.94 -7.67 0.76
CA SER A 179 22.76 -8.57 1.58
C SER A 179 22.24 -8.67 3.02
N SER A 180 21.73 -7.57 3.58
CA SER A 180 21.12 -7.54 4.91
C SER A 180 19.83 -8.35 4.98
N ILE A 181 19.01 -8.30 3.92
CA ILE A 181 17.81 -9.11 3.81
C ILE A 181 18.16 -10.60 3.75
N HIS A 182 19.14 -10.97 2.95
CA HIS A 182 19.64 -12.37 2.92
C HIS A 182 20.14 -12.85 4.28
N LYS A 183 20.80 -11.97 5.03
CA LYS A 183 21.28 -12.25 6.41
C LYS A 183 20.17 -12.21 7.47
N LYS A 184 18.90 -12.05 7.06
CA LYS A 184 17.73 -11.94 7.94
C LYS A 184 17.81 -10.76 8.92
N ALA A 185 18.48 -9.67 8.53
CA ALA A 185 18.67 -8.47 9.35
C ALA A 185 17.38 -7.65 9.44
N SER A 186 16.52 -7.95 10.43
CA SER A 186 15.23 -7.31 10.64
C SER A 186 15.28 -5.78 10.82
N PRO A 187 16.26 -5.17 11.55
CA PRO A 187 16.28 -3.72 11.72
C PRO A 187 16.41 -2.96 10.41
N MET A 188 17.23 -3.44 9.47
CA MET A 188 17.38 -2.82 8.15
C MET A 188 16.12 -2.96 7.30
N ALA A 189 15.46 -4.11 7.38
CA ALA A 189 14.19 -4.35 6.69
C ALA A 189 13.06 -3.48 7.24
N ILE A 190 12.97 -3.31 8.56
CA ILE A 190 12.00 -2.41 9.20
C ILE A 190 12.23 -0.97 8.77
N LYS A 191 13.50 -0.50 8.77
CA LYS A 191 13.86 0.84 8.29
C LYS A 191 13.44 1.04 6.84
N ALA A 192 13.79 0.10 5.96
CA ALA A 192 13.41 0.16 4.55
C ALA A 192 11.90 0.14 4.35
N GLY A 193 11.18 -0.70 5.09
CA GLY A 193 9.72 -0.76 5.08
C GLY A 193 9.07 0.53 5.55
N ALA A 194 9.53 1.11 6.65
CA ALA A 194 9.02 2.39 7.16
C ALA A 194 9.23 3.53 6.16
N GLN A 195 10.38 3.56 5.52
CA GLN A 195 10.68 4.54 4.48
C GLN A 195 9.79 4.34 3.24
N HIS A 196 9.50 3.10 2.85
CA HIS A 196 8.60 2.80 1.74
C HIS A 196 7.15 3.24 2.04
N ILE A 197 6.66 3.03 3.25
CA ILE A 197 5.36 3.54 3.70
C ILE A 197 5.34 5.07 3.69
N GLY A 198 6.42 5.72 4.15
CA GLY A 198 6.54 7.18 4.10
C GLY A 198 6.52 7.73 2.67
N ALA A 199 7.16 7.05 1.72
CA ALA A 199 7.08 7.40 0.30
C ALA A 199 5.65 7.25 -0.24
N ALA A 200 4.94 6.19 0.12
CA ALA A 200 3.55 5.99 -0.25
C ALA A 200 2.64 7.10 0.32
N LEU A 201 2.87 7.54 1.55
CA LEU A 201 2.17 8.68 2.16
C LEU A 201 2.45 9.99 1.42
N ALA A 202 3.69 10.22 0.99
CA ALA A 202 4.06 11.39 0.19
C ALA A 202 3.33 11.40 -1.17
N ILE A 203 3.32 10.27 -1.88
CA ILE A 203 2.58 10.09 -3.13
C ILE A 203 1.07 10.27 -2.91
N SER A 204 0.53 9.70 -1.85
CA SER A 204 -0.88 9.81 -1.47
C SER A 204 -1.27 11.26 -1.16
N GLY A 205 -0.44 11.98 -0.40
CA GLY A 205 -0.69 13.40 -0.08
C GLY A 205 -0.76 14.30 -1.31
N SER A 206 -0.01 13.96 -2.36
CA SER A 206 -0.04 14.71 -3.63
C SER A 206 -1.34 14.53 -4.42
N ALA A 207 -2.14 13.50 -4.13
CA ALA A 207 -3.42 13.26 -4.80
C ALA A 207 -4.43 14.40 -4.60
N HIS A 208 -4.27 15.20 -3.53
CA HIS A 208 -5.07 16.41 -3.32
C HIS A 208 -4.96 17.41 -4.46
N PHE A 209 -3.81 17.50 -5.13
CA PHE A 209 -3.64 18.37 -6.30
C PHE A 209 -4.37 17.85 -7.53
N ALA A 210 -4.57 16.53 -7.65
CA ALA A 210 -5.38 15.96 -8.72
C ALA A 210 -6.87 16.23 -8.48
N SER A 211 -7.35 16.11 -7.24
CA SER A 211 -8.76 16.36 -6.91
C SER A 211 -9.20 17.80 -7.10
N ALA A 212 -8.26 18.75 -7.17
CA ALA A 212 -8.56 20.16 -7.45
C ALA A 212 -8.83 20.42 -8.94
N ILE A 213 -8.57 19.46 -9.84
CA ILE A 213 -8.78 19.60 -11.29
C ILE A 213 -10.05 18.84 -11.65
N GLU A 214 -11.16 19.52 -11.65
CA GLU A 214 -12.45 18.95 -12.02
C GLU A 214 -12.54 18.73 -13.55
N TYR A 215 -13.21 17.66 -13.95
CA TYR A 215 -13.63 17.35 -15.33
C TYR A 215 -12.55 17.11 -16.41
N GLN A 216 -11.27 17.02 -16.06
CA GLN A 216 -10.19 16.75 -17.01
C GLN A 216 -9.25 15.66 -16.48
N LEU A 217 -9.61 14.40 -16.71
CA LEU A 217 -8.84 13.24 -16.21
C LEU A 217 -7.36 13.32 -16.59
N GLU A 218 -7.05 13.73 -17.82
CA GLU A 218 -5.67 13.78 -18.30
C GLU A 218 -4.83 14.81 -17.51
N LEU A 219 -5.39 15.99 -17.25
CA LEU A 219 -4.70 17.01 -16.45
C LEU A 219 -4.62 16.62 -14.98
N ALA A 220 -5.65 15.98 -14.42
CA ALA A 220 -5.62 15.47 -13.05
C ALA A 220 -4.53 14.42 -12.87
N VAL A 221 -4.41 13.47 -13.81
CA VAL A 221 -3.37 12.44 -13.80
C VAL A 221 -1.98 13.05 -13.94
N LEU A 222 -1.78 14.02 -14.82
CA LEU A 222 -0.51 14.72 -14.97
C LEU A 222 -0.16 15.53 -13.73
N ALA A 223 -1.12 16.26 -13.15
CA ALA A 223 -0.92 17.02 -11.92
C ALA A 223 -0.52 16.11 -10.78
N TRP A 224 -1.19 14.94 -10.65
CA TRP A 224 -0.82 13.96 -9.64
C TRP A 224 0.58 13.39 -9.86
N LEU A 225 0.93 13.04 -11.10
CA LEU A 225 2.27 12.52 -11.43
C LEU A 225 3.36 13.53 -11.05
N PHE A 226 3.23 14.79 -11.51
CA PHE A 226 4.25 15.80 -11.23
C PHE A 226 4.33 16.17 -9.75
N SER A 227 3.19 16.36 -9.08
CA SER A 227 3.18 16.64 -7.65
C SER A 227 3.73 15.45 -6.85
N SER A 228 3.41 14.22 -7.23
CA SER A 228 3.96 13.01 -6.58
C SER A 228 5.48 12.93 -6.69
N ILE A 229 6.05 13.28 -7.84
CA ILE A 229 7.52 13.31 -8.01
C ILE A 229 8.13 14.36 -7.06
N ILE A 230 7.54 15.57 -6.99
CA ILE A 230 8.04 16.64 -6.12
C ILE A 230 7.93 16.22 -4.65
N PHE A 231 6.80 15.69 -4.21
CA PHE A 231 6.58 15.23 -2.84
C PHE A 231 7.50 14.06 -2.48
N LEU A 232 7.71 13.11 -3.41
CA LEU A 232 8.62 11.99 -3.21
C LEU A 232 10.06 12.47 -3.04
N LEU A 233 10.53 13.38 -3.88
CA LEU A 233 11.88 13.94 -3.79
C LEU A 233 12.06 14.74 -2.49
N ALA A 234 11.08 15.56 -2.12
CA ALA A 234 11.09 16.28 -0.84
C ALA A 234 11.12 15.30 0.34
N TYR A 235 10.30 14.25 0.31
CA TYR A 235 10.30 13.20 1.32
C TYR A 235 11.67 12.51 1.44
N LEU A 236 12.26 12.11 0.32
CA LEU A 236 13.58 11.45 0.33
C LEU A 236 14.66 12.35 0.92
N ALA A 237 14.64 13.65 0.59
CA ALA A 237 15.59 14.63 1.13
C ALA A 237 15.41 14.79 2.67
N VAL A 238 14.16 14.94 3.13
CA VAL A 238 13.84 15.07 4.56
C VAL A 238 14.17 13.78 5.30
N ALA A 239 13.81 12.62 4.78
CA ALA A 239 14.07 11.33 5.41
C ALA A 239 15.59 11.09 5.56
N GLU A 240 16.40 11.42 4.55
CA GLU A 240 17.84 11.31 4.64
C GLU A 240 18.42 12.29 5.67
N LEU A 241 17.93 13.52 5.70
CA LEU A 241 18.34 14.53 6.69
C LEU A 241 18.01 14.07 8.11
N CYS A 242 16.79 13.57 8.35
CA CYS A 242 16.38 13.04 9.65
C CYS A 242 17.26 11.87 10.10
N VAL A 243 17.59 10.95 9.19
CA VAL A 243 18.47 9.82 9.51
C VAL A 243 19.87 10.33 9.93
N ARG A 244 20.41 11.35 9.24
CA ARG A 244 21.72 11.91 9.59
C ARG A 244 21.74 12.66 10.91
N ILE A 245 20.61 13.28 11.29
CA ILE A 245 20.51 14.05 12.55
C ILE A 245 20.23 13.12 13.73
N ILE A 246 19.32 12.15 13.57
CA ILE A 246 18.82 11.34 14.67
C ILE A 246 19.72 10.15 14.96
N LEU A 247 20.36 9.57 13.93
CA LEU A 247 21.20 8.39 14.09
C LEU A 247 22.68 8.78 13.98
N PRO A 248 23.40 8.79 15.11
CA PRO A 248 24.85 9.05 15.10
C PRO A 248 25.56 7.99 14.26
N LYS A 249 26.60 8.41 13.55
CA LYS A 249 27.33 7.64 12.51
C LYS A 249 27.93 6.28 12.97
N GLY A 250 27.86 5.94 14.25
CA GLY A 250 28.42 4.69 14.81
C GLY A 250 27.44 3.52 14.86
N GLU A 251 26.16 3.75 15.07
CA GLU A 251 25.23 2.65 15.41
C GLU A 251 24.67 1.89 14.20
N LEU A 252 24.75 2.45 12.99
CA LEU A 252 24.24 1.81 11.77
C LEU A 252 25.21 0.78 11.17
N TYR A 253 26.46 0.74 11.61
CA TYR A 253 27.53 -0.07 11.02
C TYR A 253 28.01 -1.24 11.89
N GLU A 254 27.62 -1.33 13.16
CA GLU A 254 28.14 -2.36 14.07
C GLU A 254 27.46 -3.74 13.97
N GLY A 255 26.47 -3.90 13.10
CA GLY A 255 25.88 -5.22 12.85
C GLY A 255 26.67 -6.14 11.91
N GLY A 256 27.90 -5.81 11.54
CA GLY A 256 28.63 -6.53 10.51
C GLY A 256 30.15 -6.44 10.58
N ARG A 257 30.74 -6.71 11.76
CA ARG A 257 32.13 -7.20 11.76
C ARG A 257 32.14 -8.67 12.17
N PRO A 258 32.88 -9.50 11.44
CA PRO A 258 33.04 -10.92 11.73
C PRO A 258 33.74 -11.16 13.06
#